data_6471e2296406b3c31041101cbe1ea307
#
_entry.id   6471e2296406b3c31041101cbe1ea307
#
_cell.length_a   1.000
_cell.length_b   1.000
_cell.length_c   1.000
_cell.angle_alpha   90.00
_cell.angle_beta   90.00
_cell.angle_gamma   90.00
#
_symmetry.space_group_name_H-M   'P 1'
#
loop_
_entity.id
_entity.type
_entity.pdbx_description
1 polymer ?
#
loop_
_entity_poly.entity_id
_entity_poly.type
_entity_poly.pdbx_seq_one_letter_code
_entity_poly.pdbx_strand_id
1 'polypeptide(L)'
;MDFTLYWFMFPVSIGVATMAMLSGIGGAALFTPIFVLLFPILGPEYVLASTFAAISTALLTQTFGFFSGFIGYYRRRMVDFDLAWRFIKITAPIGVLGALVAHLVYDAVLIGAYAVLVFVLAFGLLFLRKPQTGRPNYDQPYRKPEIPTSDFVLTGGGAFLTGMVSVGIGEIIVSRLTRRGIPVGVAAATSVAIVFATILLTTTTLITQLVRDGGIEAVPWNLICYEIPGVLIGGQIGPRLQGLVSQRTMERSIGLLFIVLSVAMMTVALRKFGLL
;
A
#
# COMPACT_ATOMS: atom_id res chain seq x y z
N MET A 1 -13.22 24.29 -5.85
CA MET A 1 -12.57 23.01 -6.28
C MET A 1 -13.02 22.72 -7.71
N ASP A 2 -12.08 22.57 -8.64
CA ASP A 2 -12.39 22.14 -10.00
C ASP A 2 -12.46 20.61 -10.04
N PHE A 3 -13.64 20.07 -10.25
CA PHE A 3 -13.86 18.63 -10.30
C PHE A 3 -13.43 17.99 -11.64
N THR A 4 -13.13 18.78 -12.66
CA THR A 4 -12.68 18.26 -13.95
C THR A 4 -11.17 17.98 -14.00
N LEU A 5 -10.41 18.50 -13.02
CA LEU A 5 -8.95 18.47 -13.02
C LEU A 5 -8.36 17.05 -13.00
N TYR A 6 -8.91 16.15 -12.19
CA TYR A 6 -8.33 14.83 -11.91
C TYR A 6 -9.07 13.66 -12.60
N TRP A 7 -9.85 13.89 -13.65
CA TRP A 7 -10.61 12.83 -14.33
C TRP A 7 -9.76 11.63 -14.77
N PHE A 8 -8.51 11.87 -15.16
CA PHE A 8 -7.57 10.83 -15.59
C PHE A 8 -7.17 9.89 -14.46
N MET A 9 -7.35 10.29 -13.21
CA MET A 9 -7.08 9.43 -12.05
C MET A 9 -8.07 8.28 -11.91
N PHE A 10 -9.25 8.36 -12.52
CA PHE A 10 -10.19 7.25 -12.52
C PHE A 10 -9.61 5.97 -13.17
N PRO A 11 -9.18 5.96 -14.45
CA PRO A 11 -8.56 4.77 -15.04
C PRO A 11 -7.22 4.42 -14.38
N VAL A 12 -6.42 5.37 -13.94
CA VAL A 12 -5.17 5.12 -13.21
C VAL A 12 -5.44 4.35 -11.92
N SER A 13 -6.46 4.75 -11.17
CA SER A 13 -6.82 4.11 -9.91
C SER A 13 -7.34 2.68 -10.09
N ILE A 14 -8.04 2.38 -11.20
CA ILE A 14 -8.40 1.00 -11.56
C ILE A 14 -7.15 0.15 -11.73
N GLY A 15 -6.17 0.63 -12.50
CA GLY A 15 -4.90 -0.07 -12.75
C GLY A 15 -4.11 -0.31 -11.47
N VAL A 16 -3.90 0.75 -10.67
CA VAL A 16 -3.15 0.70 -9.39
C VAL A 16 -3.80 -0.28 -8.42
N ALA A 17 -5.12 -0.19 -8.21
CA ALA A 17 -5.82 -1.08 -7.29
C ALA A 17 -5.82 -2.54 -7.78
N THR A 18 -5.94 -2.78 -9.08
CA THR A 18 -5.84 -4.12 -9.67
C THR A 18 -4.47 -4.73 -9.39
N MET A 19 -3.38 -3.99 -9.64
CA MET A 19 -2.02 -4.44 -9.37
C MET A 19 -1.79 -4.69 -7.86
N ALA A 20 -2.26 -3.79 -7.01
CA ALA A 20 -2.17 -3.89 -5.57
C ALA A 20 -2.84 -5.17 -5.04
N MET A 21 -4.06 -5.44 -5.48
CA MET A 21 -4.81 -6.62 -5.04
C MET A 21 -4.22 -7.93 -5.57
N LEU A 22 -3.72 -7.95 -6.80
CA LEU A 22 -3.04 -9.12 -7.36
C LEU A 22 -1.78 -9.51 -6.58
N SER A 23 -1.00 -8.53 -6.19
CA SER A 23 0.29 -8.73 -5.51
C SER A 23 0.15 -8.85 -3.99
N GLY A 24 -0.96 -8.38 -3.43
CA GLY A 24 -1.10 -8.15 -1.98
C GLY A 24 -0.22 -7.02 -1.45
N ILE A 25 0.31 -6.18 -2.34
CA ILE A 25 1.17 -5.03 -2.07
C ILE A 25 0.28 -3.78 -1.92
N GLY A 26 0.69 -2.85 -1.08
CA GLY A 26 -0.09 -1.63 -0.85
C GLY A 26 -0.20 -0.74 -2.10
N GLY A 27 -1.43 -0.45 -2.55
CA GLY A 27 -1.68 0.48 -3.67
C GLY A 27 -1.17 1.90 -3.40
N ALA A 28 -1.14 2.34 -2.15
CA ALA A 28 -0.59 3.63 -1.76
C ALA A 28 0.91 3.75 -2.06
N ALA A 29 1.63 2.61 -2.18
CA ALA A 29 3.00 2.57 -2.69
C ALA A 29 3.13 3.09 -4.13
N LEU A 30 2.05 3.17 -4.87
CA LEU A 30 2.01 3.74 -6.22
C LEU A 30 1.34 5.12 -6.25
N PHE A 31 0.30 5.34 -5.43
CA PHE A 31 -0.39 6.63 -5.38
C PHE A 31 0.51 7.75 -4.84
N THR A 32 1.25 7.51 -3.75
CA THR A 32 2.13 8.53 -3.16
C THR A 32 3.13 9.10 -4.16
N PRO A 33 3.91 8.31 -4.95
CA PRO A 33 4.77 8.88 -5.96
C PRO A 33 4.02 9.53 -7.13
N ILE A 34 2.82 9.08 -7.49
CA ILE A 34 2.00 9.79 -8.49
C ILE A 34 1.73 11.22 -7.99
N PHE A 35 1.34 11.39 -6.74
CA PHE A 35 1.04 12.70 -6.16
C PHE A 35 2.29 13.56 -5.96
N VAL A 36 3.42 12.96 -5.57
CA VAL A 36 4.65 13.70 -5.25
C VAL A 36 5.54 13.95 -6.47
N LEU A 37 5.54 13.04 -7.47
CA LEU A 37 6.40 13.15 -8.65
C LEU A 37 5.64 13.59 -9.90
N LEU A 38 4.52 12.92 -10.21
CA LEU A 38 3.82 13.14 -11.48
C LEU A 38 2.99 14.41 -11.45
N PHE A 39 2.28 14.71 -10.37
CA PHE A 39 1.45 15.91 -10.27
C PHE A 39 2.23 17.22 -10.47
N PRO A 40 3.41 17.43 -9.84
CA PRO A 40 4.23 18.61 -10.14
C PRO A 40 4.71 18.74 -11.59
N ILE A 41 4.83 17.61 -12.30
CA ILE A 41 5.21 17.60 -13.72
C ILE A 41 4.03 18.01 -14.61
N LEU A 42 2.80 17.62 -14.22
CA LEU A 42 1.59 17.95 -14.97
C LEU A 42 1.20 19.43 -14.85
N GLY A 43 1.51 20.07 -13.74
CA GLY A 43 1.28 21.49 -13.52
C GLY A 43 1.11 21.85 -12.04
N PRO A 44 1.28 23.14 -11.68
CA PRO A 44 1.15 23.60 -10.29
C PRO A 44 -0.25 23.40 -9.73
N GLU A 45 -1.28 23.36 -10.55
CA GLU A 45 -2.69 23.14 -10.18
C GLU A 45 -2.98 21.74 -9.67
N TYR A 46 -2.10 20.76 -10.01
CA TYR A 46 -2.24 19.38 -9.54
C TYR A 46 -1.55 19.12 -8.20
N VAL A 47 -0.65 20.01 -7.78
CA VAL A 47 0.19 19.79 -6.60
C VAL A 47 -0.65 19.79 -5.32
N LEU A 48 -0.52 18.74 -4.51
CA LEU A 48 -1.15 18.68 -3.19
C LEU A 48 -0.41 19.57 -2.18
N ALA A 49 -1.12 20.04 -1.17
CA ALA A 49 -0.65 21.04 -0.22
C ALA A 49 0.64 20.64 0.52
N SER A 50 0.85 19.35 0.78
CA SER A 50 2.02 18.82 1.46
C SER A 50 2.24 17.33 1.14
N THR A 51 3.43 16.82 1.45
CA THR A 51 3.70 15.37 1.40
C THR A 51 2.80 14.60 2.36
N PHE A 52 2.49 15.18 3.52
CA PHE A 52 1.55 14.59 4.47
C PHE A 52 0.14 14.46 3.87
N ALA A 53 -0.34 15.49 3.15
CA ALA A 53 -1.61 15.42 2.42
C ALA A 53 -1.60 14.34 1.34
N ALA A 54 -0.49 14.19 0.60
CA ALA A 54 -0.32 13.15 -0.41
C ALA A 54 -0.38 11.74 0.20
N ILE A 55 0.32 11.49 1.30
CA ILE A 55 0.31 10.22 2.04
C ILE A 55 -1.09 9.92 2.57
N SER A 56 -1.74 10.91 3.18
CA SER A 56 -3.08 10.79 3.76
C SER A 56 -4.12 10.44 2.71
N THR A 57 -4.07 11.11 1.55
CA THR A 57 -4.96 10.86 0.41
C THR A 57 -4.71 9.49 -0.20
N ALA A 58 -3.44 9.10 -0.39
CA ALA A 58 -3.08 7.78 -0.90
C ALA A 58 -3.61 6.64 -0.01
N LEU A 59 -3.50 6.78 1.32
CA LEU A 59 -4.04 5.79 2.25
C LEU A 59 -5.57 5.80 2.30
N LEU A 60 -6.20 6.97 2.19
CA LEU A 60 -7.66 7.07 2.12
C LEU A 60 -8.18 6.32 0.90
N THR A 61 -7.64 6.62 -0.27
CA THR A 61 -8.00 5.93 -1.52
C THR A 61 -7.75 4.44 -1.43
N GLN A 62 -6.59 4.05 -0.90
CA GLN A 62 -6.23 2.65 -0.70
C GLN A 62 -7.21 1.93 0.23
N THR A 63 -7.72 2.58 1.26
CA THR A 63 -8.67 1.96 2.20
C THR A 63 -9.91 1.45 1.48
N PHE A 64 -10.46 2.20 0.54
CA PHE A 64 -11.60 1.76 -0.28
C PHE A 64 -11.21 0.64 -1.26
N GLY A 65 -10.03 0.69 -1.84
CA GLY A 65 -9.51 -0.38 -2.70
C GLY A 65 -9.34 -1.69 -1.94
N PHE A 66 -8.75 -1.65 -0.74
CA PHE A 66 -8.58 -2.83 0.12
C PHE A 66 -9.90 -3.34 0.66
N PHE A 67 -10.85 -2.47 0.99
CA PHE A 67 -12.21 -2.88 1.33
C PHE A 67 -12.85 -3.68 0.20
N SER A 68 -12.81 -3.16 -1.02
CA SER A 68 -13.33 -3.85 -2.20
C SER A 68 -12.62 -5.18 -2.46
N GLY A 69 -11.29 -5.19 -2.42
CA GLY A 69 -10.48 -6.41 -2.57
C GLY A 69 -10.73 -7.44 -1.48
N PHE A 70 -10.87 -6.99 -0.22
CA PHE A 70 -11.23 -7.85 0.90
C PHE A 70 -12.55 -8.58 0.67
N ILE A 71 -13.59 -7.87 0.21
CA ILE A 71 -14.88 -8.49 -0.15
C ILE A 71 -14.67 -9.55 -1.25
N GLY A 72 -13.84 -9.26 -2.27
CA GLY A 72 -13.52 -10.20 -3.34
C GLY A 72 -12.85 -11.49 -2.83
N TYR A 73 -11.88 -11.38 -1.96
CA TYR A 73 -11.19 -12.52 -1.36
C TYR A 73 -12.04 -13.26 -0.32
N TYR A 74 -12.84 -12.51 0.46
CA TYR A 74 -13.78 -13.10 1.42
C TYR A 74 -14.80 -14.02 0.73
N ARG A 75 -15.41 -13.54 -0.37
CA ARG A 75 -16.37 -14.34 -1.16
C ARG A 75 -15.74 -15.61 -1.75
N ARG A 76 -14.44 -15.60 -1.98
CA ARG A 76 -13.66 -16.74 -2.47
C ARG A 76 -13.15 -17.66 -1.35
N ARG A 77 -13.44 -17.35 -0.11
CA ARG A 77 -13.00 -18.12 1.09
C ARG A 77 -11.48 -18.29 1.17
N MET A 78 -10.72 -17.31 0.71
CA MET A 78 -9.26 -17.37 0.67
C MET A 78 -8.59 -16.73 1.90
N VAL A 79 -9.33 -16.07 2.78
CA VAL A 79 -8.79 -15.35 3.95
C VAL A 79 -8.70 -16.30 5.16
N ASP A 80 -7.50 -16.40 5.74
CA ASP A 80 -7.31 -17.04 7.05
C ASP A 80 -7.54 -16.01 8.17
N PHE A 81 -8.74 -16.00 8.74
CA PHE A 81 -9.14 -15.05 9.78
C PHE A 81 -8.42 -15.23 11.10
N ASP A 82 -8.08 -16.46 11.49
CA ASP A 82 -7.35 -16.72 12.74
C ASP A 82 -5.96 -16.08 12.68
N LEU A 83 -5.32 -16.24 11.52
CA LEU A 83 -4.01 -15.65 11.26
C LEU A 83 -4.13 -14.12 11.14
N ALA A 84 -5.10 -13.63 10.38
CA ALA A 84 -5.32 -12.19 10.21
C ALA A 84 -5.51 -11.49 11.55
N TRP A 85 -6.33 -12.05 12.45
CA TRP A 85 -6.62 -11.45 13.75
C TRP A 85 -5.40 -11.33 14.66
N ARG A 86 -4.49 -12.33 14.60
CA ARG A 86 -3.23 -12.27 15.36
C ARG A 86 -2.35 -11.10 14.93
N PHE A 87 -2.27 -10.83 13.63
CA PHE A 87 -1.51 -9.70 13.10
C PHE A 87 -2.21 -8.37 13.35
N ILE A 88 -3.52 -8.26 13.14
CA ILE A 88 -4.29 -7.01 13.29
C ILE A 88 -4.12 -6.42 14.69
N LYS A 89 -4.13 -7.24 15.74
CA LYS A 89 -3.94 -6.80 17.14
C LYS A 89 -2.63 -6.02 17.35
N ILE A 90 -1.62 -6.31 16.55
CA ILE A 90 -0.29 -5.67 16.64
C ILE A 90 -0.19 -4.55 15.63
N THR A 91 -0.59 -4.79 14.38
CA THR A 91 -0.38 -3.86 13.28
C THR A 91 -1.29 -2.64 13.37
N ALA A 92 -2.53 -2.79 13.82
CA ALA A 92 -3.47 -1.68 13.87
C ALA A 92 -3.01 -0.56 14.84
N PRO A 93 -2.68 -0.83 16.11
CA PRO A 93 -2.20 0.22 17.01
C PRO A 93 -0.83 0.79 16.58
N ILE A 94 0.07 -0.05 16.06
CA ILE A 94 1.38 0.42 15.59
C ILE A 94 1.25 1.28 14.33
N GLY A 95 0.32 0.97 13.42
CA GLY A 95 0.02 1.80 12.26
C GLY A 95 -0.49 3.19 12.65
N VAL A 96 -1.36 3.26 13.66
CA VAL A 96 -1.82 4.55 14.24
C VAL A 96 -0.64 5.35 14.80
N LEU A 97 0.29 4.71 15.51
CA LEU A 97 1.50 5.39 16.00
C LEU A 97 2.33 5.95 14.83
N GLY A 98 2.48 5.19 13.74
CA GLY A 98 3.14 5.67 12.53
C GLY A 98 2.46 6.93 11.94
N ALA A 99 1.12 6.95 11.90
CA ALA A 99 0.35 8.09 11.44
C ALA A 99 0.53 9.34 12.33
N LEU A 100 0.58 9.14 13.66
CA LEU A 100 0.84 10.23 14.59
C LEU A 100 2.23 10.83 14.41
N VAL A 101 3.23 9.97 14.16
CA VAL A 101 4.61 10.42 13.90
C VAL A 101 4.72 11.12 12.54
N ALA A 102 4.02 10.66 11.50
CA ALA A 102 4.05 11.27 10.18
C ALA A 102 3.72 12.76 10.19
N HIS A 103 2.78 13.14 11.04
CA HIS A 103 2.36 14.54 11.22
C HIS A 103 3.45 15.43 11.80
N LEU A 104 4.37 14.88 12.58
CA LEU A 104 5.46 15.62 13.26
C LEU A 104 6.73 15.71 12.40
N VAL A 105 6.77 15.01 11.27
CA VAL A 105 7.98 14.85 10.45
C VAL A 105 7.94 15.77 9.24
N TYR A 106 9.08 16.39 8.93
CA TYR A 106 9.23 17.25 7.75
C TYR A 106 9.04 16.48 6.44
N ASP A 107 8.45 17.14 5.45
CA ASP A 107 8.18 16.60 4.10
C ASP A 107 9.38 15.88 3.48
N ALA A 108 10.56 16.50 3.54
CA ALA A 108 11.79 15.93 2.97
C ALA A 108 12.16 14.58 3.61
N VAL A 109 11.96 14.44 4.93
CA VAL A 109 12.22 13.20 5.68
C VAL A 109 11.18 12.13 5.30
N LEU A 110 9.91 12.49 5.16
CA LEU A 110 8.87 11.55 4.72
C LEU A 110 9.16 11.00 3.32
N ILE A 111 9.55 11.87 2.38
CA ILE A 111 9.91 11.47 1.01
C ILE A 111 11.17 10.59 1.03
N GLY A 112 12.19 10.95 1.80
CA GLY A 112 13.42 10.17 1.95
C GLY A 112 13.17 8.81 2.58
N ALA A 113 12.38 8.74 3.65
CA ALA A 113 11.98 7.48 4.29
C ALA A 113 11.19 6.59 3.33
N TYR A 114 10.26 7.17 2.56
CA TYR A 114 9.55 6.47 1.49
C TYR A 114 10.53 5.89 0.47
N ALA A 115 11.46 6.70 -0.05
CA ALA A 115 12.42 6.29 -1.06
C ALA A 115 13.30 5.13 -0.58
N VAL A 116 13.86 5.22 0.62
CA VAL A 116 14.68 4.15 1.22
C VAL A 116 13.86 2.88 1.41
N LEU A 117 12.65 2.98 1.95
CA LEU A 117 11.80 1.83 2.19
C LEU A 117 11.44 1.11 0.89
N VAL A 118 10.99 1.86 -0.13
CA VAL A 118 10.60 1.28 -1.43
C VAL A 118 11.82 0.65 -2.12
N PHE A 119 13.03 1.23 -1.98
CA PHE A 119 14.26 0.63 -2.47
C PHE A 119 14.56 -0.72 -1.80
N VAL A 120 14.45 -0.80 -0.47
CA VAL A 120 14.65 -2.04 0.29
C VAL A 120 13.62 -3.10 -0.11
N LEU A 121 12.36 -2.70 -0.29
CA LEU A 121 11.30 -3.60 -0.75
C LEU A 121 11.55 -4.08 -2.19
N ALA A 122 11.99 -3.21 -3.09
CA ALA A 122 12.36 -3.57 -4.46
C ALA A 122 13.49 -4.60 -4.48
N PHE A 123 14.54 -4.36 -3.69
CA PHE A 123 15.64 -5.32 -3.54
C PHE A 123 15.14 -6.67 -3.01
N GLY A 124 14.27 -6.64 -2.00
CA GLY A 124 13.63 -7.84 -1.46
C GLY A 124 12.83 -8.63 -2.49
N LEU A 125 12.05 -7.95 -3.33
CA LEU A 125 11.24 -8.56 -4.39
C LEU A 125 12.11 -9.17 -5.50
N LEU A 126 13.18 -8.50 -5.90
CA LEU A 126 14.02 -8.93 -7.03
C LEU A 126 15.01 -10.03 -6.67
N PHE A 127 15.62 -9.95 -5.48
CA PHE A 127 16.77 -10.78 -5.12
C PHE A 127 16.52 -11.79 -4.00
N LEU A 128 15.60 -11.51 -3.07
CA LEU A 128 15.42 -12.36 -1.89
C LEU A 128 14.24 -13.34 -1.98
N ARG A 129 13.33 -13.16 -2.92
CA ARG A 129 12.20 -14.07 -3.10
C ARG A 129 12.60 -15.29 -3.91
N LYS A 130 12.42 -16.47 -3.32
CA LYS A 130 12.52 -17.75 -4.05
C LYS A 130 11.21 -17.95 -4.83
N PRO A 131 11.28 -18.26 -6.14
CA PRO A 131 10.08 -18.55 -6.90
C PRO A 131 9.39 -19.78 -6.33
N GLN A 132 8.10 -19.69 -6.03
CA GLN A 132 7.30 -20.88 -5.78
C GLN A 132 7.04 -21.57 -7.13
N THR A 133 7.63 -22.74 -7.32
CA THR A 133 7.40 -23.58 -8.49
C THR A 133 6.18 -24.47 -8.22
N GLY A 134 5.08 -24.16 -8.87
CA GLY A 134 3.84 -24.94 -8.84
C GLY A 134 2.60 -24.06 -8.99
N ARG A 135 1.56 -24.55 -9.66
CA ARG A 135 0.24 -23.93 -9.63
C ARG A 135 -0.30 -24.06 -8.21
N PRO A 136 -0.68 -22.96 -7.55
CA PRO A 136 -1.24 -23.05 -6.21
C PRO A 136 -2.52 -23.90 -6.25
N ASN A 137 -2.52 -25.01 -5.54
CA ASN A 137 -3.76 -25.75 -5.32
C ASN A 137 -4.45 -25.14 -4.11
N TYR A 138 -5.43 -24.30 -4.35
CA TYR A 138 -6.15 -23.56 -3.31
C TYR A 138 -7.12 -24.44 -2.51
N ASP A 139 -7.43 -25.64 -3.00
CA ASP A 139 -8.40 -26.58 -2.41
C ASP A 139 -7.76 -27.51 -1.38
N GLN A 140 -6.43 -27.56 -1.29
CA GLN A 140 -5.76 -28.40 -0.29
C GLN A 140 -5.61 -27.64 1.04
N PRO A 141 -6.03 -28.25 2.15
CA PRO A 141 -5.79 -27.69 3.48
C PRO A 141 -4.26 -27.61 3.72
N TYR A 142 -3.75 -26.38 3.90
CA TYR A 142 -2.35 -26.21 4.28
C TYR A 142 -2.23 -26.33 5.81
N ARG A 143 -1.10 -26.90 6.25
CA ARG A 143 -0.76 -26.95 7.66
C ARG A 143 -0.49 -25.53 8.14
N LYS A 144 -1.26 -25.04 9.13
CA LYS A 144 -1.01 -23.72 9.72
C LYS A 144 0.39 -23.68 10.33
N PRO A 145 1.31 -22.85 9.81
CA PRO A 145 2.67 -22.78 10.35
C PRO A 145 2.66 -22.04 11.68
N GLU A 146 3.60 -22.40 12.54
CA GLU A 146 3.93 -21.57 13.69
C GLU A 146 4.55 -20.26 13.22
N ILE A 147 4.01 -19.13 13.68
CA ILE A 147 4.50 -17.81 13.34
C ILE A 147 5.42 -17.34 14.47
N PRO A 148 6.72 -17.19 14.22
CA PRO A 148 7.67 -16.76 15.24
C PRO A 148 7.46 -15.26 15.57
N THR A 149 7.86 -14.85 16.75
CA THR A 149 7.76 -13.46 17.23
C THR A 149 8.46 -12.48 16.28
N SER A 150 9.53 -12.89 15.62
CA SER A 150 10.24 -12.05 14.62
C SER A 150 9.34 -11.60 13.45
N ASP A 151 8.38 -12.42 13.03
CA ASP A 151 7.47 -12.06 11.94
C ASP A 151 6.45 -11.00 12.42
N PHE A 152 6.02 -11.06 13.68
CA PHE A 152 5.16 -10.04 14.28
C PHE A 152 5.89 -8.71 14.46
N VAL A 153 7.15 -8.73 14.92
CA VAL A 153 7.99 -7.53 15.07
C VAL A 153 8.22 -6.85 13.73
N LEU A 154 8.60 -7.62 12.70
CA LEU A 154 8.83 -7.07 11.36
C LEU A 154 7.55 -6.51 10.74
N THR A 155 6.42 -7.20 10.93
CA THR A 155 5.12 -6.73 10.42
C THR A 155 4.64 -5.49 11.19
N GLY A 156 4.90 -5.43 12.50
CA GLY A 156 4.68 -4.22 13.30
C GLY A 156 5.49 -3.04 12.79
N GLY A 157 6.79 -3.25 12.52
CA GLY A 157 7.64 -2.23 11.87
C GLY A 157 7.09 -1.79 10.51
N GLY A 158 6.62 -2.75 9.69
CA GLY A 158 5.93 -2.45 8.43
C GLY A 158 4.63 -1.65 8.62
N ALA A 159 3.87 -1.94 9.68
CA ALA A 159 2.66 -1.19 10.00
C ALA A 159 2.97 0.25 10.40
N PHE A 160 4.02 0.46 11.21
CA PHE A 160 4.51 1.80 11.55
C PHE A 160 4.90 2.59 10.31
N LEU A 161 5.69 1.98 9.42
CA LEU A 161 6.10 2.60 8.16
C LEU A 161 4.92 2.86 7.24
N THR A 162 3.92 1.97 7.21
CA THR A 162 2.69 2.20 6.44
C THR A 162 1.92 3.40 6.97
N GLY A 163 1.84 3.57 8.29
CA GLY A 163 1.25 4.76 8.89
C GLY A 163 2.03 6.04 8.59
N MET A 164 3.35 5.94 8.53
CA MET A 164 4.24 7.09 8.33
C MET A 164 4.38 7.49 6.86
N VAL A 165 4.53 6.52 5.95
CA VAL A 165 4.85 6.76 4.54
C VAL A 165 3.99 5.97 3.55
N SER A 166 2.87 5.40 4.00
CA SER A 166 1.88 4.67 3.20
C SER A 166 2.33 3.33 2.59
N VAL A 167 3.48 2.79 2.98
CA VAL A 167 4.09 1.57 2.38
C VAL A 167 4.67 0.69 3.48
N GLY A 168 4.66 -0.63 3.30
CA GLY A 168 5.45 -1.57 4.08
C GLY A 168 4.72 -2.80 4.60
N ILE A 169 3.52 -2.67 5.15
CA ILE A 169 2.84 -3.79 5.83
C ILE A 169 2.47 -4.93 4.88
N GLY A 170 1.87 -4.64 3.72
CA GLY A 170 1.40 -5.65 2.78
C GLY A 170 2.53 -6.50 2.22
N GLU A 171 3.60 -5.85 1.81
CA GLU A 171 4.81 -6.44 1.24
C GLU A 171 5.48 -7.40 2.23
N ILE A 172 5.60 -6.96 3.49
CA ILE A 172 6.22 -7.77 4.55
C ILE A 172 5.35 -8.97 4.86
N ILE A 173 4.03 -8.82 5.04
CA ILE A 173 3.13 -9.92 5.37
C ILE A 173 3.14 -10.97 4.26
N VAL A 174 2.90 -10.60 3.00
CA VAL A 174 2.89 -11.55 1.88
C VAL A 174 4.22 -12.30 1.80
N SER A 175 5.35 -11.59 1.92
CA SER A 175 6.67 -12.20 1.89
C SER A 175 6.88 -13.19 3.05
N ARG A 176 6.45 -12.86 4.26
CA ARG A 176 6.61 -13.74 5.43
C ARG A 176 5.72 -14.95 5.36
N LEU A 177 4.45 -14.77 5.04
CA LEU A 177 3.50 -15.88 4.96
C LEU A 177 3.89 -16.88 3.86
N THR A 178 4.31 -16.39 2.69
CA THR A 178 4.76 -17.27 1.60
C THR A 178 6.04 -18.03 1.94
N ARG A 179 6.99 -17.42 2.67
CA ARG A 179 8.19 -18.12 3.17
C ARG A 179 7.86 -19.22 4.19
N ARG A 180 6.72 -19.14 4.87
CA ARG A 180 6.22 -20.16 5.80
C ARG A 180 5.43 -21.26 5.11
N GLY A 181 5.38 -21.26 3.78
CA GLY A 181 4.69 -22.30 2.99
C GLY A 181 3.20 -22.06 2.82
N ILE A 182 2.68 -20.89 3.21
CA ILE A 182 1.29 -20.52 2.94
C ILE A 182 1.14 -20.25 1.44
N PRO A 183 0.13 -20.83 0.77
CA PRO A 183 -0.12 -20.57 -0.65
C PRO A 183 -0.25 -19.07 -0.93
N VAL A 184 0.37 -18.60 -2.03
CA VAL A 184 0.46 -17.17 -2.34
C VAL A 184 -0.89 -16.47 -2.36
N GLY A 185 -1.92 -17.12 -2.90
CA GLY A 185 -3.26 -16.54 -2.94
C GLY A 185 -3.89 -16.39 -1.54
N VAL A 186 -3.66 -17.35 -0.63
CA VAL A 186 -4.10 -17.26 0.76
C VAL A 186 -3.29 -16.20 1.51
N ALA A 187 -1.97 -16.14 1.27
CA ALA A 187 -1.11 -15.13 1.85
C ALA A 187 -1.51 -13.72 1.40
N ALA A 188 -1.80 -13.52 0.10
CA ALA A 188 -2.27 -12.24 -0.43
C ALA A 188 -3.65 -11.87 0.14
N ALA A 189 -4.60 -12.81 0.15
CA ALA A 189 -5.94 -12.59 0.69
C ALA A 189 -5.93 -12.23 2.18
N THR A 190 -5.13 -12.96 2.97
CA THR A 190 -4.97 -12.71 4.41
C THR A 190 -4.25 -11.39 4.66
N SER A 191 -3.22 -11.07 3.85
CA SER A 191 -2.55 -9.76 3.87
C SER A 191 -3.55 -8.62 3.61
N VAL A 192 -4.41 -8.75 2.59
CA VAL A 192 -5.43 -7.74 2.28
C VAL A 192 -6.35 -7.48 3.47
N ALA A 193 -6.77 -8.53 4.19
CA ALA A 193 -7.59 -8.37 5.40
C ALA A 193 -6.85 -7.63 6.53
N ILE A 194 -5.58 -7.99 6.76
CA ILE A 194 -4.74 -7.35 7.80
C ILE A 194 -4.48 -5.89 7.44
N VAL A 195 -4.09 -5.63 6.19
CA VAL A 195 -3.81 -4.26 5.70
C VAL A 195 -5.08 -3.42 5.81
N PHE A 196 -6.23 -3.92 5.32
CA PHE A 196 -7.50 -3.18 5.39
C PHE A 196 -7.83 -2.74 6.82
N ALA A 197 -7.82 -3.68 7.77
CA ALA A 197 -8.11 -3.37 9.17
C ALA A 197 -7.12 -2.36 9.77
N THR A 198 -5.83 -2.49 9.43
CA THR A 198 -4.78 -1.60 9.90
C THR A 198 -4.92 -0.20 9.31
N ILE A 199 -5.04 -0.10 7.97
CA ILE A 199 -5.10 1.20 7.29
C ILE A 199 -6.42 1.94 7.57
N LEU A 200 -7.50 1.25 7.89
CA LEU A 200 -8.76 1.90 8.27
C LEU A 200 -8.56 2.82 9.48
N LEU A 201 -7.91 2.33 10.54
CA LEU A 201 -7.61 3.13 11.73
C LEU A 201 -6.51 4.16 11.46
N THR A 202 -5.48 3.77 10.75
CA THR A 202 -4.36 4.65 10.37
C THR A 202 -4.84 5.84 9.53
N THR A 203 -5.65 5.57 8.51
CA THR A 203 -6.23 6.61 7.63
C THR A 203 -7.16 7.54 8.39
N THR A 204 -7.99 6.99 9.28
CA THR A 204 -8.85 7.82 10.13
C THR A 204 -8.00 8.80 10.95
N THR A 205 -6.88 8.35 11.50
CA THR A 205 -5.94 9.21 12.24
C THR A 205 -5.33 10.28 11.33
N LEU A 206 -4.81 9.92 10.15
CA LEU A 206 -4.18 10.86 9.22
C LEU A 206 -5.17 11.92 8.72
N ILE A 207 -6.37 11.50 8.32
CA ILE A 207 -7.41 12.43 7.83
C ILE A 207 -7.90 13.34 8.96
N THR A 208 -8.04 12.82 10.17
CA THR A 208 -8.40 13.65 11.33
C THR A 208 -7.36 14.74 11.59
N GLN A 209 -6.07 14.40 11.50
CA GLN A 209 -4.98 15.38 11.63
C GLN A 209 -5.01 16.41 10.49
N LEU A 210 -5.15 15.95 9.24
CA LEU A 210 -5.20 16.80 8.06
C LEU A 210 -6.37 17.82 8.14
N VAL A 211 -7.55 17.33 8.56
CA VAL A 211 -8.74 18.18 8.75
C VAL A 211 -8.58 19.14 9.93
N ARG A 212 -7.92 18.70 11.00
CA ARG A 212 -7.65 19.55 12.17
C ARG A 212 -6.77 20.74 11.83
N ASP A 213 -5.77 20.54 10.96
CA ASP A 213 -4.79 21.58 10.61
C ASP A 213 -5.29 22.54 9.53
N GLY A 214 -6.01 22.04 8.53
CA GLY A 214 -6.41 22.82 7.35
C GLY A 214 -7.91 22.80 7.03
N GLY A 215 -8.74 22.29 7.95
CA GLY A 215 -10.17 22.13 7.70
C GLY A 215 -10.49 21.00 6.71
N ILE A 216 -11.79 20.82 6.45
CA ILE A 216 -12.26 19.76 5.52
C ILE A 216 -11.76 19.99 4.08
N GLU A 217 -11.39 21.21 3.75
CA GLU A 217 -10.87 21.62 2.44
C GLU A 217 -9.42 21.18 2.20
N ALA A 218 -8.69 20.82 3.28
CA ALA A 218 -7.35 20.24 3.17
C ALA A 218 -7.35 18.85 2.53
N VAL A 219 -8.50 18.16 2.54
CA VAL A 219 -8.68 16.89 1.85
C VAL A 219 -9.04 17.17 0.37
N PRO A 220 -8.30 16.64 -0.61
CA PRO A 220 -8.53 16.91 -2.02
C PRO A 220 -9.73 16.12 -2.55
N TRP A 221 -10.95 16.53 -2.20
CA TRP A 221 -12.20 15.84 -2.56
C TRP A 221 -12.42 15.69 -4.06
N ASN A 222 -11.96 16.67 -4.84
CA ASN A 222 -12.01 16.63 -6.30
C ASN A 222 -11.16 15.52 -6.90
N LEU A 223 -10.04 15.13 -6.27
CA LEU A 223 -9.22 13.97 -6.62
C LEU A 223 -9.89 12.66 -6.17
N ILE A 224 -10.30 12.62 -4.91
CA ILE A 224 -10.88 11.44 -4.25
C ILE A 224 -12.16 10.97 -4.94
N CYS A 225 -12.98 11.88 -5.47
CA CYS A 225 -14.20 11.54 -6.23
C CYS A 225 -13.93 10.66 -7.47
N TYR A 226 -12.75 10.77 -8.09
CA TYR A 226 -12.34 9.92 -9.21
C TYR A 226 -11.62 8.66 -8.75
N GLU A 227 -10.85 8.76 -7.70
CA GLU A 227 -10.03 7.63 -7.22
C GLU A 227 -10.89 6.54 -6.57
N ILE A 228 -11.82 6.90 -5.69
CA ILE A 228 -12.64 5.92 -4.97
C ILE A 228 -13.40 4.98 -5.93
N PRO A 229 -14.16 5.45 -6.91
CA PRO A 229 -14.79 4.56 -7.88
C PRO A 229 -13.80 3.67 -8.63
N GLY A 230 -12.65 4.23 -9.01
CA GLY A 230 -11.59 3.48 -9.70
C GLY A 230 -11.02 2.35 -8.84
N VAL A 231 -10.66 2.63 -7.60
CA VAL A 231 -10.10 1.59 -6.71
C VAL A 231 -11.13 0.55 -6.29
N LEU A 232 -12.40 0.91 -6.19
CA LEU A 232 -13.47 -0.07 -5.93
C LEU A 232 -13.59 -1.08 -7.08
N ILE A 233 -13.52 -0.62 -8.33
CA ILE A 233 -13.52 -1.48 -9.52
C ILE A 233 -12.23 -2.33 -9.55
N GLY A 234 -11.06 -1.71 -9.46
CA GLY A 234 -9.78 -2.41 -9.47
C GLY A 234 -9.64 -3.43 -8.35
N GLY A 235 -10.17 -3.11 -7.16
CA GLY A 235 -10.21 -4.01 -6.01
C GLY A 235 -10.98 -5.31 -6.27
N GLN A 236 -12.02 -5.29 -7.13
CA GLN A 236 -12.75 -6.50 -7.53
C GLN A 236 -12.06 -7.25 -8.67
N ILE A 237 -11.33 -6.57 -9.54
CA ILE A 237 -10.62 -7.18 -10.66
C ILE A 237 -9.42 -8.00 -10.16
N GLY A 238 -8.62 -7.45 -9.23
CA GLY A 238 -7.43 -8.11 -8.71
C GLY A 238 -7.66 -9.54 -8.22
N PRO A 239 -8.59 -9.80 -7.28
CA PRO A 239 -8.90 -11.15 -6.82
C PRO A 239 -9.37 -12.11 -7.92
N ARG A 240 -10.02 -11.59 -8.98
CA ARG A 240 -10.46 -12.40 -10.13
C ARG A 240 -9.30 -12.85 -11.01
N LEU A 241 -8.27 -12.04 -11.12
CA LEU A 241 -7.07 -12.33 -11.90
C LEU A 241 -6.03 -13.15 -11.11
N GLN A 242 -6.27 -13.38 -9.82
CA GLN A 242 -5.36 -14.15 -8.97
C GLN A 242 -5.15 -15.57 -9.54
N GLY A 243 -3.88 -15.93 -9.77
CA GLY A 243 -3.51 -17.21 -10.36
C GLY A 243 -3.43 -17.23 -11.89
N LEU A 244 -3.93 -16.20 -12.59
CA LEU A 244 -3.79 -16.07 -14.04
C LEU A 244 -2.46 -15.43 -14.43
N VAL A 245 -1.92 -14.56 -13.59
CA VAL A 245 -0.66 -13.87 -13.81
C VAL A 245 0.47 -14.63 -13.10
N SER A 246 1.59 -14.84 -13.80
CA SER A 246 2.80 -15.42 -13.22
C SER A 246 3.31 -14.52 -12.07
N GLN A 247 3.41 -15.09 -10.88
CA GLN A 247 3.91 -14.37 -9.71
C GLN A 247 5.30 -13.77 -9.95
N ARG A 248 6.19 -14.51 -10.60
CA ARG A 248 7.55 -14.06 -10.89
C ARG A 248 7.58 -12.85 -11.81
N THR A 249 6.72 -12.82 -12.82
CA THR A 249 6.60 -11.66 -13.74
C THR A 249 6.10 -10.45 -12.97
N MET A 250 5.05 -10.62 -12.17
CA MET A 250 4.47 -9.55 -11.37
C MET A 250 5.47 -8.98 -10.36
N GLU A 251 6.16 -9.83 -9.59
CA GLU A 251 7.18 -9.40 -8.62
C GLU A 251 8.34 -8.65 -9.28
N ARG A 252 8.81 -9.12 -10.45
CA ARG A 252 9.86 -8.44 -11.20
C ARG A 252 9.40 -7.08 -11.72
N SER A 253 8.21 -7.00 -12.31
CA SER A 253 7.67 -5.74 -12.83
C SER A 253 7.49 -4.71 -11.71
N ILE A 254 6.93 -5.12 -10.56
CA ILE A 254 6.76 -4.24 -9.41
C ILE A 254 8.13 -3.86 -8.81
N GLY A 255 9.05 -4.82 -8.69
CA GLY A 255 10.38 -4.54 -8.18
C GLY A 255 11.16 -3.53 -9.03
N LEU A 256 11.10 -3.65 -10.36
CA LEU A 256 11.70 -2.68 -11.28
C LEU A 256 11.04 -1.30 -11.16
N LEU A 257 9.71 -1.26 -11.12
CA LEU A 257 8.96 -0.02 -10.92
C LEU A 257 9.36 0.65 -9.59
N PHE A 258 9.47 -0.12 -8.51
CA PHE A 258 9.89 0.39 -7.21
C PHE A 258 11.31 0.94 -7.20
N ILE A 259 12.25 0.35 -7.97
CA ILE A 259 13.59 0.95 -8.13
C ILE A 259 13.49 2.33 -8.77
N VAL A 260 12.77 2.44 -9.89
CA VAL A 260 12.60 3.72 -10.57
C VAL A 260 11.96 4.77 -9.66
N LEU A 261 10.88 4.39 -8.97
CA LEU A 261 10.19 5.29 -8.05
C LEU A 261 11.06 5.69 -6.85
N SER A 262 11.84 4.75 -6.29
CA SER A 262 12.72 5.06 -5.15
C SER A 262 13.82 6.04 -5.52
N VAL A 263 14.45 5.88 -6.70
CA VAL A 263 15.47 6.81 -7.20
C VAL A 263 14.86 8.19 -7.45
N ALA A 264 13.70 8.26 -8.11
CA ALA A 264 13.01 9.53 -8.35
C ALA A 264 12.61 10.24 -7.06
N MET A 265 12.02 9.51 -6.10
CA MET A 265 11.66 10.07 -4.79
C MET A 265 12.89 10.51 -4.00
N MET A 266 14.00 9.76 -4.04
CA MET A 266 15.25 10.15 -3.39
C MET A 266 15.80 11.46 -3.98
N THR A 267 15.73 11.63 -5.31
CA THR A 267 16.15 12.89 -5.95
C THR A 267 15.32 14.09 -5.46
N VAL A 268 13.99 13.91 -5.33
CA VAL A 268 13.12 14.96 -4.77
C VAL A 268 13.43 15.24 -3.29
N ALA A 269 13.70 14.20 -2.49
CA ALA A 269 14.09 14.37 -1.10
C ALA A 269 15.38 15.18 -0.98
N LEU A 270 16.41 14.83 -1.75
CA LEU A 270 17.71 15.54 -1.74
C LEU A 270 17.58 17.00 -2.17
N ARG A 271 16.75 17.31 -3.18
CA ARG A 271 16.44 18.71 -3.56
C ARG A 271 15.75 19.47 -2.41
N LYS A 272 14.78 18.85 -1.72
CA LYS A 272 14.12 19.48 -0.57
C LYS A 272 15.05 19.67 0.64
N PHE A 273 16.10 18.86 0.76
CA PHE A 273 17.17 19.07 1.75
C PHE A 273 18.21 20.12 1.32
N GLY A 274 18.16 20.63 0.08
CA GLY A 274 19.15 21.56 -0.45
C GLY A 274 20.51 20.93 -0.75
N LEU A 275 20.53 19.61 -1.01
CA LEU A 275 21.74 18.84 -1.33
C LEU A 275 21.95 18.64 -2.84
N LEU A 276 20.93 18.96 -3.65
CA LEU A 276 20.95 18.95 -5.13
C LEU A 276 20.34 20.23 -5.70
#